data_aa359f65fb346436bdc4300756cd7a5d
#
_entry.id   aa359f65fb346436bdc4300756cd7a5d
#
_cell.length_a   1.000
_cell.length_b   1.000
_cell.length_c   1.000
_cell.angle_alpha   90.00
_cell.angle_beta   90.00
_cell.angle_gamma   90.00
#
_symmetry.space_group_name_H-M   'P 1'
#
loop_
_entity.id
_entity.type
_entity.pdbx_description
1 polymer ?
#
loop_
_entity_poly.entity_id
_entity_poly.type
_entity_poly.pdbx_seq_one_letter_code
_entity_poly.pdbx_strand_id
1 'polypeptide(L)'
;MVEPYGEVLIESRKRRPVADIRVRGLLEAAARAELGRFSALLEALPAAIYTTDPAGRITSYNQAAVELWGCRPELGKSEWCGSWRLYWPDGRPMPHDQCPMAVALKERRPLKGAEALAERPDGTRVPFLAYPSPLIDESGALLGAVNMLVDITERERAAHDGQLLASIIECSDDAIVTKDLDGIITSWNQGAERLFGYSAEEVLGKSITILIPADRRDEEPGVLARIRRGERIDHYETVRQCKDGSLIDISLTVSPVKDADGKIVGASKIARDITERKRAQEQQSLLLREMSHRVKNLFAVASSVVTLSARSADTPENMAKAVRARLDALTRAQELTRPGLMGTPKKSSPDTTLQALVRTILSPYVDWSKERERVSISGPDVPIAGSAVTGLALLLHEFATNAAKYGALASPTGCIHLDWFADGRELALTWKEHGGPAVDGPPQDEGFGSMLARRIVSGQFGGRLSRDWTPEGLTIHLSVPIERLAK
;
A
#
# COMPACT_ATOMS: atom_id res chain seq x y z
N MET A 1 90.46 -104.82 34.81
CA MET A 1 91.34 -103.75 35.20
C MET A 1 90.77 -102.45 34.75
N VAL A 2 90.58 -101.59 35.69
CA VAL A 2 90.44 -100.17 35.66
C VAL A 2 89.09 -99.60 35.21
N GLU A 3 88.51 -99.18 36.04
CA GLU A 3 87.59 -98.20 36.59
C GLU A 3 87.46 -96.88 35.94
N PRO A 4 86.49 -96.15 36.43
CA PRO A 4 85.31 -95.50 35.88
C PRO A 4 85.43 -93.99 35.96
N TYR A 5 84.63 -93.24 35.23
CA TYR A 5 84.53 -91.81 35.38
C TYR A 5 83.10 -91.39 35.66
N GLY A 6 83.01 -90.60 36.67
CA GLY A 6 81.79 -90.13 37.25
C GLY A 6 81.13 -89.03 36.46
N GLU A 7 79.80 -89.08 36.51
CA GLU A 7 78.92 -88.05 36.05
C GLU A 7 79.00 -86.80 36.93
N VAL A 8 79.12 -85.58 36.26
CA VAL A 8 78.89 -84.29 36.86
C VAL A 8 77.62 -83.76 36.27
N LEU A 9 76.58 -83.82 37.04
CA LEU A 9 75.33 -83.15 36.81
C LEU A 9 75.50 -81.64 36.95
N ILE A 10 75.37 -80.92 35.84
CA ILE A 10 75.24 -79.49 35.85
C ILE A 10 73.74 -79.14 35.84
N GLU A 11 73.21 -78.70 36.98
CA GLU A 11 71.93 -78.07 37.11
C GLU A 11 71.91 -76.70 36.35
N SER A 12 71.33 -76.66 35.21
CA SER A 12 70.94 -75.41 34.52
C SER A 12 69.78 -74.79 35.23
N ARG A 13 70.04 -73.89 36.17
CA ARG A 13 68.96 -73.04 36.71
C ARG A 13 68.33 -72.19 35.60
N LYS A 14 67.10 -72.51 35.31
CA LYS A 14 66.20 -71.64 34.54
C LYS A 14 66.05 -70.27 35.19
N ARG A 15 66.79 -69.26 34.72
CA ARG A 15 66.47 -67.84 34.93
C ARG A 15 65.66 -67.35 33.80
N ARG A 16 64.37 -67.47 33.90
CA ARG A 16 63.29 -66.69 33.30
C ARG A 16 62.28 -66.48 34.41
N PRO A 17 61.72 -65.27 34.68
CA PRO A 17 61.07 -64.28 33.78
C PRO A 17 61.06 -62.84 34.35
N VAL A 18 62.09 -62.23 34.88
CA VAL A 18 62.01 -60.87 35.43
C VAL A 18 62.14 -59.76 34.32
N ALA A 19 62.94 -60.05 33.25
CA ALA A 19 63.11 -59.13 32.13
C ALA A 19 61.83 -59.03 31.27
N ASP A 20 61.09 -60.15 31.05
CA ASP A 20 59.89 -60.22 30.25
C ASP A 20 58.72 -59.43 30.88
N ILE A 21 58.60 -59.46 32.21
CA ILE A 21 57.57 -58.70 32.97
C ILE A 21 57.80 -57.18 32.92
N ARG A 22 59.04 -56.72 32.97
CA ARG A 22 59.39 -55.29 32.87
C ARG A 22 59.17 -54.73 31.46
N VAL A 23 59.55 -55.45 30.42
CA VAL A 23 59.36 -55.05 29.04
C VAL A 23 57.87 -55.04 28.72
N ARG A 24 57.12 -56.05 29.17
CA ARG A 24 55.66 -56.05 29.01
C ARG A 24 54.91 -54.93 29.74
N GLY A 25 55.39 -54.60 30.99
CA GLY A 25 54.90 -53.46 31.75
C GLY A 25 55.18 -52.09 31.09
N LEU A 26 56.38 -51.96 30.50
CA LEU A 26 56.71 -50.72 29.73
C LEU A 26 55.94 -50.59 28.42
N LEU A 27 55.72 -51.68 27.69
CA LEU A 27 54.89 -51.72 26.49
C LEU A 27 53.42 -51.42 26.82
N GLU A 28 52.88 -52.01 27.90
CA GLU A 28 51.52 -51.68 28.37
C GLU A 28 51.40 -50.25 28.86
N ALA A 29 52.40 -49.67 29.51
CA ALA A 29 52.41 -48.27 29.93
C ALA A 29 52.49 -47.31 28.72
N ALA A 30 53.32 -47.60 27.71
CA ALA A 30 53.48 -46.85 26.50
C ALA A 30 52.17 -46.90 25.69
N ALA A 31 51.54 -48.07 25.54
CA ALA A 31 50.26 -48.24 24.86
C ALA A 31 49.12 -47.46 25.59
N ARG A 32 49.10 -47.47 26.93
CA ARG A 32 48.15 -46.65 27.71
C ARG A 32 48.36 -45.17 27.53
N ALA A 33 49.63 -44.73 27.48
CA ALA A 33 49.94 -43.30 27.25
C ALA A 33 49.54 -42.84 25.84
N GLU A 34 49.76 -43.68 24.82
CA GLU A 34 49.29 -43.39 23.45
C GLU A 34 47.75 -43.38 23.33
N LEU A 35 47.08 -44.35 23.94
CA LEU A 35 45.62 -44.38 24.02
C LEU A 35 45.05 -43.14 24.74
N GLY A 36 45.72 -42.72 25.84
CA GLY A 36 45.34 -41.49 26.55
C GLY A 36 45.51 -40.22 25.70
N ARG A 37 46.60 -40.11 24.92
CA ARG A 37 46.80 -39.02 23.97
C ARG A 37 45.76 -39.02 22.85
N PHE A 38 45.45 -40.16 22.30
CA PHE A 38 44.43 -40.28 21.25
C PHE A 38 43.02 -39.90 21.74
N SER A 39 42.68 -40.38 22.95
CA SER A 39 41.43 -40.00 23.60
C SER A 39 41.30 -38.49 23.86
N ALA A 40 42.42 -37.87 24.35
CA ALA A 40 42.43 -36.40 24.57
C ALA A 40 42.33 -35.61 23.26
N LEU A 41 42.92 -36.10 22.16
CA LEU A 41 42.79 -35.48 20.84
C LEU A 41 41.33 -35.58 20.32
N LEU A 42 40.71 -36.72 20.45
CA LEU A 42 39.29 -36.91 20.05
C LEU A 42 38.36 -35.98 20.86
N GLU A 43 38.63 -35.84 22.17
CA GLU A 43 37.83 -34.99 23.06
C GLU A 43 37.98 -33.49 22.75
N ALA A 44 39.18 -33.09 22.25
CA ALA A 44 39.45 -31.68 21.89
C ALA A 44 38.84 -31.29 20.52
N LEU A 45 38.33 -32.22 19.73
CA LEU A 45 37.74 -31.92 18.43
C LEU A 45 36.31 -31.37 18.58
N PRO A 46 35.96 -30.30 17.88
CA PRO A 46 34.61 -29.69 17.96
C PRO A 46 33.56 -30.52 17.22
N ALA A 47 33.93 -31.58 16.50
CA ALA A 47 33.01 -32.47 15.81
C ALA A 47 32.62 -33.66 16.69
N ALA A 48 31.39 -34.09 16.61
CA ALA A 48 30.91 -35.28 17.30
C ALA A 48 31.55 -36.56 16.68
N ILE A 49 32.34 -37.28 17.44
CA ILE A 49 33.05 -38.50 16.97
C ILE A 49 32.70 -39.66 17.87
N TYR A 50 32.41 -40.79 17.25
CA TYR A 50 32.24 -42.05 17.97
C TYR A 50 32.74 -43.25 17.15
N THR A 51 33.00 -44.34 17.83
CA THR A 51 33.44 -45.59 17.22
C THR A 51 32.49 -46.75 17.60
N THR A 52 32.44 -47.75 16.74
CA THR A 52 31.70 -49.00 16.99
C THR A 52 32.61 -50.21 16.79
N ASP A 53 32.23 -51.34 17.38
CA ASP A 53 32.72 -52.67 17.03
C ASP A 53 32.13 -53.18 15.69
N PRO A 54 32.57 -54.32 15.16
CA PRO A 54 32.04 -54.91 13.92
C PRO A 54 30.53 -55.24 13.99
N ALA A 55 29.98 -55.45 15.19
CA ALA A 55 28.55 -55.66 15.42
C ALA A 55 27.75 -54.38 15.51
N GLY A 56 28.41 -53.21 15.42
CA GLY A 56 27.78 -51.90 15.48
C GLY A 56 27.58 -51.35 16.90
N ARG A 57 28.13 -52.03 17.95
CA ARG A 57 27.99 -51.51 19.31
C ARG A 57 29.02 -50.42 19.56
N ILE A 58 28.55 -49.32 20.19
CA ILE A 58 29.38 -48.13 20.46
C ILE A 58 30.49 -48.51 21.44
N THR A 59 31.74 -48.24 21.03
CA THR A 59 32.93 -48.52 21.82
C THR A 59 33.53 -47.29 22.44
N SER A 60 33.44 -46.12 21.81
CA SER A 60 33.83 -44.83 22.38
C SER A 60 33.05 -43.66 21.72
N TYR A 61 32.99 -42.56 22.40
CA TYR A 61 32.47 -41.27 21.89
C TYR A 61 33.09 -40.10 22.65
N ASN A 62 33.12 -38.93 22.02
CA ASN A 62 33.59 -37.70 22.64
C ASN A 62 32.40 -36.87 23.19
N GLN A 63 32.72 -35.77 23.93
CA GLN A 63 31.73 -34.89 24.55
C GLN A 63 30.83 -34.22 23.48
N ALA A 64 31.39 -33.84 22.35
CA ALA A 64 30.61 -33.24 21.24
C ALA A 64 29.52 -34.22 20.71
N ALA A 65 29.77 -35.52 20.71
CA ALA A 65 28.77 -36.51 20.36
C ALA A 65 27.63 -36.58 21.39
N VAL A 66 27.94 -36.45 22.68
CA VAL A 66 26.92 -36.35 23.74
C VAL A 66 26.05 -35.09 23.57
N GLU A 67 26.65 -33.97 23.25
CA GLU A 67 25.96 -32.70 23.01
C GLU A 67 25.06 -32.77 21.79
N LEU A 68 25.49 -33.41 20.71
CA LEU A 68 24.69 -33.61 19.51
C LEU A 68 23.49 -34.51 19.80
N TRP A 69 23.68 -35.64 20.51
CA TRP A 69 22.61 -36.60 20.82
C TRP A 69 21.70 -36.16 21.98
N GLY A 70 22.20 -35.31 22.87
CA GLY A 70 21.49 -34.90 24.10
C GLY A 70 21.40 -36.03 25.16
N CYS A 71 22.13 -37.13 24.96
CA CYS A 71 22.19 -38.27 25.89
C CYS A 71 23.51 -38.98 25.80
N ARG A 72 23.81 -39.83 26.80
CA ARG A 72 25.01 -40.67 26.86
C ARG A 72 24.62 -42.11 26.56
N PRO A 73 25.04 -42.72 25.42
CA PRO A 73 24.79 -44.13 25.14
C PRO A 73 25.62 -45.03 26.05
N GLU A 74 25.08 -46.21 26.34
CA GLU A 74 25.83 -47.24 27.09
C GLU A 74 26.83 -47.93 26.19
N LEU A 75 28.13 -47.84 26.55
CA LEU A 75 29.20 -48.49 25.81
C LEU A 75 29.02 -50.02 25.79
N GLY A 76 29.22 -50.61 24.61
CA GLY A 76 29.12 -52.04 24.39
C GLY A 76 27.65 -52.58 24.35
N LYS A 77 26.65 -51.71 24.57
CA LYS A 77 25.23 -52.09 24.52
C LYS A 77 24.45 -51.31 23.44
N SER A 78 24.64 -49.98 23.39
CA SER A 78 23.98 -49.15 22.39
C SER A 78 24.50 -49.50 21.00
N GLU A 79 23.63 -49.68 20.03
CA GLU A 79 23.96 -50.11 18.68
C GLU A 79 23.82 -48.98 17.68
N TRP A 80 24.71 -48.99 16.69
CA TRP A 80 24.75 -48.14 15.47
C TRP A 80 24.99 -46.65 15.72
N CYS A 81 24.25 -45.96 16.64
CA CYS A 81 24.45 -44.58 17.01
C CYS A 81 23.91 -44.28 18.42
N GLY A 82 24.28 -43.11 18.98
CA GLY A 82 23.82 -42.68 20.30
C GLY A 82 22.55 -41.82 20.28
N SER A 83 21.95 -41.58 19.12
CA SER A 83 20.75 -40.79 19.00
C SER A 83 19.52 -41.46 19.62
N TRP A 84 18.67 -40.68 20.29
CA TRP A 84 17.41 -41.20 20.84
C TRP A 84 16.48 -41.69 19.75
N ARG A 85 16.27 -40.86 18.69
CA ARG A 85 15.54 -41.21 17.45
C ARG A 85 16.26 -40.56 16.27
N LEU A 86 16.09 -41.17 15.10
CA LEU A 86 16.61 -40.66 13.84
C LEU A 86 15.50 -40.44 12.83
N TYR A 87 15.73 -39.45 11.96
CA TYR A 87 14.83 -39.16 10.84
C TYR A 87 15.65 -38.89 9.58
N TRP A 88 15.06 -39.20 8.46
CA TRP A 88 15.54 -38.76 7.16
C TRP A 88 15.39 -37.25 7.01
N PRO A 89 16.11 -36.58 6.08
CA PRO A 89 15.97 -35.15 5.85
C PRO A 89 14.54 -34.72 5.53
N ASP A 90 13.72 -35.61 4.97
CA ASP A 90 12.30 -35.36 4.69
C ASP A 90 11.36 -35.49 5.91
N GLY A 91 11.92 -35.79 7.08
CA GLY A 91 11.19 -35.90 8.35
C GLY A 91 10.56 -37.29 8.62
N ARG A 92 10.71 -38.26 7.72
CA ARG A 92 10.26 -39.66 7.98
C ARG A 92 11.17 -40.31 9.02
N PRO A 93 10.62 -41.17 9.94
CA PRO A 93 11.43 -41.91 10.90
C PRO A 93 12.47 -42.79 10.20
N MET A 94 13.72 -42.75 10.67
CA MET A 94 14.80 -43.60 10.20
C MET A 94 15.08 -44.67 11.24
N PRO A 95 14.94 -45.97 10.92
CA PRO A 95 15.36 -47.05 11.79
C PRO A 95 16.87 -47.01 12.05
N HIS A 96 17.31 -47.31 13.27
CA HIS A 96 18.75 -47.22 13.63
C HIS A 96 19.64 -48.14 12.80
N ASP A 97 19.12 -49.31 12.37
CA ASP A 97 19.82 -50.27 11.51
C ASP A 97 19.94 -49.82 10.03
N GLN A 98 19.32 -48.67 9.68
CA GLN A 98 19.42 -48.00 8.39
C GLN A 98 20.17 -46.67 8.48
N CYS A 99 20.69 -46.32 9.67
CA CYS A 99 21.48 -45.09 9.83
C CYS A 99 22.80 -45.17 9.05
N PRO A 100 23.43 -44.01 8.74
CA PRO A 100 24.66 -43.98 7.97
C PRO A 100 25.77 -44.90 8.49
N MET A 101 25.92 -45.07 9.82
CA MET A 101 26.88 -45.95 10.44
C MET A 101 26.57 -47.41 10.12
N ALA A 102 25.31 -47.82 10.29
CA ALA A 102 24.87 -49.19 10.01
C ALA A 102 25.08 -49.58 8.54
N VAL A 103 24.78 -48.62 7.62
CA VAL A 103 25.02 -48.82 6.18
C VAL A 103 26.50 -49.01 5.88
N ALA A 104 27.37 -48.12 6.44
CA ALA A 104 28.81 -48.19 6.22
C ALA A 104 29.44 -49.50 6.71
N LEU A 105 29.01 -50.04 7.85
CA LEU A 105 29.44 -51.30 8.38
C LEU A 105 28.96 -52.51 7.53
N LYS A 106 27.69 -52.51 7.13
CA LYS A 106 27.10 -53.56 6.28
C LYS A 106 27.75 -53.62 4.91
N GLU A 107 27.94 -52.46 4.28
CA GLU A 107 28.50 -52.40 2.92
C GLU A 107 30.05 -52.34 2.90
N ARG A 108 30.67 -52.24 4.07
CA ARG A 108 32.15 -52.13 4.23
C ARG A 108 32.76 -51.00 3.38
N ARG A 109 32.05 -49.88 3.21
CA ARG A 109 32.50 -48.71 2.46
C ARG A 109 32.23 -47.43 3.23
N PRO A 110 33.07 -46.42 3.11
CA PRO A 110 32.81 -45.14 3.74
C PRO A 110 31.64 -44.42 3.06
N LEU A 111 30.87 -43.68 3.85
CA LEU A 111 29.89 -42.72 3.36
C LEU A 111 30.41 -41.30 3.62
N LYS A 112 30.11 -40.37 2.72
CA LYS A 112 30.53 -38.97 2.82
C LYS A 112 29.33 -38.05 2.80
N GLY A 113 29.11 -37.32 3.91
CA GLY A 113 28.06 -36.31 3.99
C GLY A 113 26.65 -36.86 3.92
N ALA A 114 26.42 -38.04 4.54
CA ALA A 114 25.06 -38.57 4.63
C ALA A 114 24.23 -37.73 5.60
N GLU A 115 23.15 -37.14 5.12
CA GLU A 115 22.28 -36.26 5.91
C GLU A 115 21.27 -37.07 6.73
N ALA A 116 21.08 -36.66 8.00
CA ALA A 116 20.04 -37.18 8.88
C ALA A 116 19.69 -36.15 9.97
N LEU A 117 18.57 -36.40 10.67
CA LEU A 117 18.13 -35.62 11.82
C LEU A 117 18.20 -36.49 13.07
N ALA A 118 18.90 -36.05 14.09
CA ALA A 118 18.87 -36.66 15.42
C ALA A 118 17.84 -35.96 16.29
N GLU A 119 16.90 -36.69 16.88
CA GLU A 119 16.00 -36.20 17.91
C GLU A 119 16.59 -36.48 19.28
N ARG A 120 16.73 -35.47 20.09
CA ARG A 120 17.17 -35.55 21.49
C ARG A 120 15.99 -36.00 22.38
N PRO A 121 16.27 -36.49 23.61
CA PRO A 121 15.21 -36.82 24.56
C PRO A 121 14.25 -35.69 24.92
N ASP A 122 14.66 -34.44 24.78
CA ASP A 122 13.84 -33.25 24.98
C ASP A 122 12.94 -32.88 23.79
N GLY A 123 13.00 -33.67 22.70
CA GLY A 123 12.27 -33.43 21.45
C GLY A 123 12.97 -32.50 20.46
N THR A 124 14.11 -31.92 20.82
CA THR A 124 14.88 -31.06 19.90
C THR A 124 15.47 -31.90 18.77
N ARG A 125 15.35 -31.43 17.53
CA ARG A 125 15.94 -32.07 16.35
C ARG A 125 17.17 -31.34 15.88
N VAL A 126 18.25 -32.08 15.64
CA VAL A 126 19.53 -31.56 15.19
C VAL A 126 19.86 -32.17 13.83
N PRO A 127 19.88 -31.37 12.75
CA PRO A 127 20.33 -31.85 11.45
C PRO A 127 21.86 -32.03 11.46
N PHE A 128 22.33 -33.13 10.92
CA PHE A 128 23.75 -33.41 10.87
C PHE A 128 24.17 -34.13 9.59
N LEU A 129 25.46 -33.96 9.24
CA LEU A 129 26.15 -34.73 8.21
C LEU A 129 26.97 -35.84 8.88
N ALA A 130 26.81 -37.09 8.43
CA ALA A 130 27.57 -38.23 8.89
C ALA A 130 28.65 -38.64 7.90
N TYR A 131 29.82 -39.00 8.45
CA TYR A 131 30.99 -39.43 7.70
C TYR A 131 31.52 -40.77 8.29
N PRO A 132 30.71 -41.86 8.27
CA PRO A 132 31.15 -43.13 8.78
C PRO A 132 32.20 -43.77 7.86
N SER A 133 33.26 -44.30 8.46
CA SER A 133 34.34 -45.00 7.77
C SER A 133 34.65 -46.33 8.46
N PRO A 134 34.51 -47.46 7.77
CA PRO A 134 34.87 -48.77 8.31
C PRO A 134 36.38 -48.85 8.61
N LEU A 135 36.73 -49.46 9.72
CA LEU A 135 38.07 -49.76 10.12
C LEU A 135 38.35 -51.24 9.75
N ILE A 136 39.28 -51.45 8.84
CA ILE A 136 39.65 -52.77 8.30
C ILE A 136 41.14 -53.01 8.58
N ASP A 137 41.47 -54.16 9.07
CA ASP A 137 42.87 -54.55 9.31
C ASP A 137 43.61 -55.00 8.03
N GLU A 138 44.91 -55.28 8.15
CA GLU A 138 45.74 -55.74 7.03
C GLU A 138 45.29 -57.06 6.41
N SER A 139 44.52 -57.85 7.14
CA SER A 139 43.94 -59.14 6.65
C SER A 139 42.62 -58.92 5.92
N GLY A 140 42.05 -57.73 5.91
CA GLY A 140 40.74 -57.45 5.37
C GLY A 140 39.58 -57.70 6.35
N ALA A 141 39.88 -57.99 7.62
CA ALA A 141 38.86 -58.18 8.64
C ALA A 141 38.32 -56.85 9.15
N LEU A 142 36.99 -56.75 9.32
CA LEU A 142 36.33 -55.56 9.85
C LEU A 142 36.62 -55.46 11.36
N LEU A 143 37.26 -54.40 11.80
CA LEU A 143 37.51 -54.08 13.21
C LEU A 143 36.43 -53.25 13.87
N GLY A 144 35.60 -52.57 13.06
CA GLY A 144 34.55 -51.66 13.49
C GLY A 144 34.41 -50.48 12.52
N ALA A 145 33.95 -49.34 13.01
CA ALA A 145 33.90 -48.10 12.22
C ALA A 145 34.08 -46.87 13.12
N VAL A 146 34.56 -45.82 12.54
CA VAL A 146 34.54 -44.48 13.12
C VAL A 146 33.57 -43.60 12.37
N ASN A 147 32.81 -42.76 13.07
CA ASN A 147 31.92 -41.80 12.44
C ASN A 147 32.17 -40.40 13.02
N MET A 148 32.23 -39.45 12.14
CA MET A 148 32.21 -38.03 12.48
C MET A 148 30.87 -37.45 12.08
N LEU A 149 30.19 -36.78 13.03
CA LEU A 149 28.95 -36.09 12.82
C LEU A 149 29.21 -34.58 12.89
N VAL A 150 28.76 -33.86 11.89
CA VAL A 150 28.86 -32.39 11.81
C VAL A 150 27.46 -31.80 11.94
N ASP A 151 27.21 -31.05 13.01
CA ASP A 151 25.97 -30.29 13.18
C ASP A 151 25.90 -29.19 12.11
N ILE A 152 24.81 -29.16 11.36
CA ILE A 152 24.56 -28.19 10.31
C ILE A 152 23.41 -27.25 10.65
N THR A 153 22.99 -27.20 11.92
CA THR A 153 21.85 -26.38 12.38
C THR A 153 22.03 -24.89 12.02
N GLU A 154 23.20 -24.32 12.29
CA GLU A 154 23.45 -22.90 11.98
C GLU A 154 23.44 -22.63 10.47
N ARG A 155 23.99 -23.55 9.69
CA ARG A 155 24.00 -23.47 8.22
C ARG A 155 22.58 -23.51 7.65
N GLU A 156 21.75 -24.45 8.13
CA GLU A 156 20.36 -24.55 7.68
C GLU A 156 19.52 -23.36 8.11
N ARG A 157 19.69 -22.87 9.33
CA ARG A 157 19.01 -21.63 9.79
C ARG A 157 19.39 -20.44 8.93
N ALA A 158 20.68 -20.22 8.69
CA ALA A 158 21.14 -19.11 7.85
C ALA A 158 20.58 -19.21 6.41
N ALA A 159 20.53 -20.42 5.84
CA ALA A 159 19.94 -20.63 4.52
C ALA A 159 18.42 -20.35 4.53
N HIS A 160 17.71 -20.84 5.53
CA HIS A 160 16.27 -20.61 5.69
C HIS A 160 15.94 -19.12 5.90
N ASP A 161 16.67 -18.44 6.77
CA ASP A 161 16.49 -17.01 7.02
C ASP A 161 16.75 -16.18 5.76
N GLY A 162 17.81 -16.54 5.01
CA GLY A 162 18.11 -15.92 3.72
C GLY A 162 16.98 -16.10 2.69
N GLN A 163 16.43 -17.32 2.61
CA GLN A 163 15.31 -17.61 1.71
C GLN A 163 14.02 -16.89 2.12
N LEU A 164 13.75 -16.80 3.42
CA LEU A 164 12.61 -16.06 3.94
C LEU A 164 12.70 -14.57 3.61
N LEU A 165 13.87 -13.96 3.85
CA LEU A 165 14.12 -12.55 3.52
C LEU A 165 13.97 -12.29 2.01
N ALA A 166 14.52 -13.16 1.16
CA ALA A 166 14.35 -13.08 -0.29
C ALA A 166 12.87 -13.13 -0.69
N SER A 167 12.10 -14.07 -0.11
CA SER A 167 10.66 -14.17 -0.37
C SER A 167 9.89 -12.91 0.04
N ILE A 168 10.21 -12.32 1.19
CA ILE A 168 9.57 -11.07 1.65
C ILE A 168 9.85 -9.92 0.68
N ILE A 169 11.09 -9.81 0.18
CA ILE A 169 11.47 -8.78 -0.79
C ILE A 169 10.73 -9.01 -2.12
N GLU A 170 10.67 -10.24 -2.61
CA GLU A 170 10.00 -10.58 -3.86
C GLU A 170 8.48 -10.35 -3.82
N CYS A 171 7.84 -10.66 -2.69
CA CYS A 171 6.39 -10.48 -2.52
C CYS A 171 5.98 -9.03 -2.21
N SER A 172 6.93 -8.10 -2.03
CA SER A 172 6.62 -6.70 -1.76
C SER A 172 5.94 -6.03 -2.96
N ASP A 173 4.89 -5.24 -2.69
CA ASP A 173 4.28 -4.38 -3.71
C ASP A 173 5.13 -3.16 -4.04
N ASP A 174 5.95 -2.69 -3.10
CA ASP A 174 6.90 -1.62 -3.35
C ASP A 174 8.06 -2.13 -4.22
N ALA A 175 8.53 -1.29 -5.12
CA ALA A 175 9.73 -1.57 -5.92
C ALA A 175 10.97 -1.48 -5.02
N ILE A 176 11.66 -2.60 -4.83
CA ILE A 176 12.89 -2.69 -4.04
C ILE A 176 14.05 -2.98 -5.01
N VAL A 177 15.00 -2.05 -5.06
CA VAL A 177 16.14 -2.08 -5.98
C VAL A 177 17.40 -1.81 -5.21
N THR A 178 18.44 -2.63 -5.41
CA THR A 178 19.79 -2.30 -4.91
C THR A 178 20.71 -1.94 -6.06
N LYS A 179 21.70 -1.12 -5.76
CA LYS A 179 22.76 -0.72 -6.69
C LYS A 179 24.09 -0.56 -5.95
N ASP A 180 25.17 -0.66 -6.68
CA ASP A 180 26.49 -0.33 -6.17
C ASP A 180 26.73 1.19 -6.08
N LEU A 181 27.95 1.60 -5.67
CA LEU A 181 28.33 3.02 -5.57
C LEU A 181 28.57 3.71 -6.91
N ASP A 182 28.61 2.97 -8.01
CA ASP A 182 28.71 3.48 -9.38
C ASP A 182 27.33 3.60 -10.05
N GLY A 183 26.29 3.23 -9.29
CA GLY A 183 24.90 3.33 -9.75
C GLY A 183 24.44 2.15 -10.60
N ILE A 184 25.21 1.05 -10.60
CA ILE A 184 24.86 -0.18 -11.32
C ILE A 184 23.90 -1.01 -10.49
N ILE A 185 22.79 -1.43 -11.09
CA ILE A 185 21.73 -2.22 -10.46
C ILE A 185 22.26 -3.62 -10.10
N THR A 186 22.13 -4.01 -8.84
CA THR A 186 22.58 -5.30 -8.31
C THR A 186 21.44 -6.22 -7.86
N SER A 187 20.26 -5.68 -7.57
CA SER A 187 19.04 -6.49 -7.36
C SER A 187 17.80 -5.74 -7.83
N TRP A 188 16.75 -6.54 -8.14
CA TRP A 188 15.51 -6.05 -8.73
C TRP A 188 14.39 -7.00 -8.34
N ASN A 189 13.44 -6.59 -7.48
CA ASN A 189 12.35 -7.44 -7.05
C ASN A 189 11.16 -7.41 -8.02
N GLN A 190 10.21 -8.30 -7.80
CA GLN A 190 8.99 -8.37 -8.61
C GLN A 190 8.14 -7.07 -8.54
N GLY A 191 8.16 -6.35 -7.40
CA GLY A 191 7.53 -5.03 -7.30
C GLY A 191 8.13 -4.02 -8.26
N ALA A 192 9.44 -4.03 -8.44
CA ALA A 192 10.12 -3.17 -9.39
C ALA A 192 9.82 -3.56 -10.86
N GLU A 193 9.68 -4.85 -11.15
CA GLU A 193 9.23 -5.32 -12.49
C GLU A 193 7.84 -4.79 -12.81
N ARG A 194 6.89 -4.91 -11.85
CA ARG A 194 5.53 -4.40 -12.05
C ARG A 194 5.48 -2.90 -12.23
N LEU A 195 6.25 -2.17 -11.41
CA LEU A 195 6.23 -0.70 -11.40
C LEU A 195 6.88 -0.09 -12.65
N PHE A 196 8.06 -0.57 -13.03
CA PHE A 196 8.86 0.03 -14.09
C PHE A 196 8.76 -0.68 -15.45
N GLY A 197 8.21 -1.91 -15.49
CA GLY A 197 8.00 -2.70 -16.71
C GLY A 197 9.25 -3.37 -17.26
N TYR A 198 10.39 -3.33 -16.58
CA TYR A 198 11.62 -4.05 -16.93
C TYR A 198 11.71 -5.34 -16.14
N SER A 199 12.12 -6.44 -16.74
CA SER A 199 12.50 -7.66 -16.01
C SER A 199 13.86 -7.52 -15.35
N ALA A 200 14.13 -8.31 -14.30
CA ALA A 200 15.42 -8.32 -13.61
C ALA A 200 16.58 -8.61 -14.59
N GLU A 201 16.40 -9.56 -15.51
CA GLU A 201 17.41 -9.93 -16.53
C GLU A 201 17.78 -8.75 -17.44
N GLU A 202 16.83 -7.86 -17.71
CA GLU A 202 17.04 -6.70 -18.58
C GLU A 202 17.83 -5.59 -17.90
N VAL A 203 17.77 -5.47 -16.57
CA VAL A 203 18.33 -4.30 -15.85
C VAL A 203 19.52 -4.62 -14.96
N LEU A 204 19.70 -5.85 -14.52
CA LEU A 204 20.88 -6.24 -13.74
C LEU A 204 22.18 -5.92 -14.50
N GLY A 205 23.11 -5.28 -13.81
CA GLY A 205 24.36 -4.81 -14.40
C GLY A 205 24.25 -3.52 -15.23
N LYS A 206 23.05 -2.93 -15.37
CA LYS A 206 22.86 -1.63 -16.06
C LYS A 206 22.80 -0.48 -15.05
N SER A 207 23.05 0.74 -15.54
CA SER A 207 22.93 1.94 -14.71
C SER A 207 21.47 2.24 -14.35
N ILE A 208 21.23 2.62 -13.10
CA ILE A 208 19.91 3.05 -12.61
C ILE A 208 19.35 4.29 -13.35
N THR A 209 20.21 4.98 -14.09
CA THR A 209 19.81 6.16 -14.87
C THR A 209 18.83 5.85 -16.00
N ILE A 210 18.63 4.58 -16.35
CA ILE A 210 17.59 4.15 -17.30
C ILE A 210 16.18 4.51 -16.83
N LEU A 211 15.97 4.64 -15.51
CA LEU A 211 14.69 5.02 -14.91
C LEU A 211 14.56 6.53 -14.73
N ILE A 212 15.60 7.31 -15.02
CA ILE A 212 15.64 8.74 -14.72
C ILE A 212 15.41 9.53 -16.01
N PRO A 213 14.34 10.33 -16.10
CA PRO A 213 14.11 11.21 -17.23
C PRO A 213 15.32 12.13 -17.51
N ALA A 214 15.52 12.50 -18.76
CA ALA A 214 16.72 13.22 -19.20
C ALA A 214 16.93 14.58 -18.47
N ASP A 215 15.85 15.25 -18.12
CA ASP A 215 15.82 16.54 -17.38
C ASP A 215 16.15 16.41 -15.89
N ARG A 216 16.22 15.17 -15.35
CA ARG A 216 16.43 14.88 -13.92
C ARG A 216 17.68 14.06 -13.63
N ARG A 217 18.53 13.82 -14.61
CA ARG A 217 19.74 12.98 -14.46
C ARG A 217 20.71 13.52 -13.39
N ASP A 218 20.65 14.79 -13.09
CA ASP A 218 21.47 15.43 -12.04
C ASP A 218 21.09 15.03 -10.61
N GLU A 219 19.93 14.37 -10.42
CA GLU A 219 19.52 13.86 -9.10
C GLU A 219 20.43 12.74 -8.61
N GLU A 220 20.85 11.84 -9.49
CA GLU A 220 21.56 10.61 -9.12
C GLU A 220 22.95 10.86 -8.51
N PRO A 221 23.80 11.72 -9.04
CA PRO A 221 25.08 12.07 -8.40
C PRO A 221 24.89 12.63 -6.99
N GLY A 222 23.86 13.46 -6.77
CA GLY A 222 23.51 14.01 -5.46
C GLY A 222 23.09 12.94 -4.46
N VAL A 223 22.27 11.97 -4.91
CA VAL A 223 21.86 10.80 -4.10
C VAL A 223 23.06 9.97 -3.71
N LEU A 224 23.92 9.60 -4.67
CA LEU A 224 25.11 8.80 -4.41
C LEU A 224 26.11 9.48 -3.46
N ALA A 225 26.30 10.80 -3.59
CA ALA A 225 27.17 11.56 -2.69
C ALA A 225 26.67 11.51 -1.23
N ARG A 226 25.36 11.60 -1.01
CA ARG A 226 24.76 11.44 0.33
C ARG A 226 24.92 10.04 0.88
N ILE A 227 24.66 9.02 0.07
CA ILE A 227 24.82 7.60 0.45
C ILE A 227 26.26 7.30 0.85
N ARG A 228 27.26 7.79 0.09
CA ARG A 228 28.68 7.61 0.42
C ARG A 228 29.07 8.21 1.78
N ARG A 229 28.34 9.24 2.26
CA ARG A 229 28.48 9.81 3.61
C ARG A 229 27.71 9.04 4.68
N GLY A 230 26.98 7.98 4.30
CA GLY A 230 26.14 7.20 5.22
C GLY A 230 24.79 7.82 5.52
N GLU A 231 24.37 8.85 4.79
CA GLU A 231 23.08 9.51 4.96
C GLU A 231 21.97 8.67 4.34
N ARG A 232 20.84 8.61 5.03
CA ARG A 232 19.58 8.08 4.50
C ARG A 232 18.76 9.22 3.86
N ILE A 233 18.04 8.91 2.80
CA ILE A 233 17.12 9.82 2.13
C ILE A 233 15.72 9.24 2.29
N ASP A 234 14.85 9.95 2.99
CA ASP A 234 13.47 9.51 3.25
C ASP A 234 12.47 10.37 2.47
N HIS A 235 11.44 9.69 1.93
CA HIS A 235 10.26 10.30 1.29
C HIS A 235 10.57 11.37 0.23
N TYR A 236 11.59 11.11 -0.58
CA TYR A 236 11.93 11.98 -1.71
C TYR A 236 10.96 11.73 -2.86
N GLU A 237 10.02 12.67 -3.08
CA GLU A 237 9.09 12.57 -4.20
C GLU A 237 9.76 13.02 -5.50
N THR A 238 9.69 12.19 -6.51
CA THR A 238 10.30 12.47 -7.82
C THR A 238 9.56 11.71 -8.93
N VAL A 239 9.91 12.00 -10.18
CA VAL A 239 9.36 11.34 -11.36
C VAL A 239 10.37 10.34 -11.92
N ARG A 240 9.88 9.16 -12.33
CA ARG A 240 10.68 8.15 -13.02
C ARG A 240 10.02 7.74 -14.32
N GLN A 241 10.83 7.23 -15.23
CA GLN A 241 10.40 6.76 -16.54
C GLN A 241 10.35 5.24 -16.55
N CYS A 242 9.21 4.70 -16.98
CA CYS A 242 9.02 3.27 -17.22
C CYS A 242 9.59 2.84 -18.58
N LYS A 243 9.63 1.53 -18.84
CA LYS A 243 10.11 0.92 -20.09
C LYS A 243 9.33 1.38 -21.31
N ASP A 244 8.04 1.61 -21.18
CA ASP A 244 7.16 2.10 -22.24
C ASP A 244 7.27 3.60 -22.51
N GLY A 245 8.14 4.30 -21.77
CA GLY A 245 8.34 5.74 -21.85
C GLY A 245 7.38 6.56 -20.98
N SER A 246 6.40 5.95 -20.31
CA SER A 246 5.49 6.64 -19.41
C SER A 246 6.22 7.19 -18.18
N LEU A 247 5.71 8.29 -17.64
CA LEU A 247 6.24 8.92 -16.45
C LEU A 247 5.34 8.60 -15.25
N ILE A 248 5.95 8.21 -14.15
CA ILE A 248 5.27 7.91 -12.89
C ILE A 248 5.82 8.76 -11.75
N ASP A 249 4.94 9.20 -10.87
CA ASP A 249 5.30 9.85 -9.62
C ASP A 249 5.62 8.80 -8.58
N ILE A 250 6.82 8.85 -8.00
CA ILE A 250 7.23 7.94 -6.94
C ILE A 250 7.65 8.68 -5.68
N SER A 251 7.42 8.03 -4.54
CA SER A 251 8.05 8.35 -3.27
C SER A 251 9.23 7.40 -3.06
N LEU A 252 10.43 7.94 -2.97
CA LEU A 252 11.68 7.19 -2.94
C LEU A 252 12.33 7.30 -1.55
N THR A 253 12.68 6.14 -0.97
CA THR A 253 13.57 6.04 0.19
C THR A 253 14.86 5.38 -0.26
N VAL A 254 16.02 5.97 0.08
CA VAL A 254 17.34 5.42 -0.27
C VAL A 254 18.17 5.26 0.99
N SER A 255 18.69 4.07 1.22
CA SER A 255 19.48 3.73 2.39
C SER A 255 20.84 3.12 1.99
N PRO A 256 21.93 3.42 2.70
CA PRO A 256 23.22 2.80 2.43
C PRO A 256 23.19 1.31 2.80
N VAL A 257 23.73 0.48 1.93
CA VAL A 257 23.97 -0.95 2.16
C VAL A 257 25.42 -1.11 2.63
N LYS A 258 25.63 -1.82 3.75
CA LYS A 258 26.94 -2.06 4.34
C LYS A 258 27.29 -3.55 4.26
N ASP A 259 28.58 -3.84 4.12
CA ASP A 259 29.14 -5.18 4.26
C ASP A 259 29.32 -5.58 5.74
N ALA A 260 29.90 -6.78 5.98
CA ALA A 260 30.15 -7.31 7.31
C ALA A 260 31.12 -6.44 8.14
N ASP A 261 32.00 -5.68 7.48
CA ASP A 261 32.97 -4.78 8.11
C ASP A 261 32.41 -3.38 8.36
N GLY A 262 31.09 -3.15 8.01
CA GLY A 262 30.44 -1.87 8.18
C GLY A 262 30.72 -0.85 7.07
N LYS A 263 31.49 -1.21 6.04
CA LYS A 263 31.81 -0.36 4.91
C LYS A 263 30.60 -0.27 3.96
N ILE A 264 30.29 0.93 3.47
CA ILE A 264 29.21 1.14 2.50
C ILE A 264 29.66 0.57 1.15
N VAL A 265 28.87 -0.38 0.63
CA VAL A 265 29.12 -1.07 -0.64
C VAL A 265 28.08 -0.72 -1.71
N GLY A 266 26.98 -0.06 -1.34
CA GLY A 266 25.94 0.28 -2.27
C GLY A 266 24.76 1.03 -1.62
N ALA A 267 23.64 1.05 -2.31
CA ALA A 267 22.40 1.65 -1.85
C ALA A 267 21.21 0.73 -2.11
N SER A 268 20.29 0.66 -1.16
CA SER A 268 18.96 0.10 -1.34
C SER A 268 17.97 1.24 -1.59
N LYS A 269 17.14 1.10 -2.62
CA LYS A 269 16.06 2.03 -2.98
C LYS A 269 14.73 1.32 -2.82
N ILE A 270 13.80 1.96 -2.12
CA ILE A 270 12.40 1.55 -2.06
C ILE A 270 11.59 2.65 -2.74
N ALA A 271 10.91 2.30 -3.83
CA ALA A 271 10.07 3.22 -4.59
C ALA A 271 8.62 2.78 -4.50
N ARG A 272 7.77 3.70 -4.08
CA ARG A 272 6.31 3.53 -4.02
C ARG A 272 5.64 4.43 -5.04
N ASP A 273 4.73 3.90 -5.84
CA ASP A 273 3.88 4.68 -6.72
C ASP A 273 2.94 5.58 -5.89
N ILE A 274 2.97 6.87 -6.18
CA ILE A 274 2.10 7.88 -5.57
C ILE A 274 1.24 8.60 -6.60
N THR A 275 1.16 8.09 -7.83
CA THR A 275 0.45 8.71 -8.94
C THR A 275 -1.04 8.87 -8.64
N GLU A 276 -1.69 7.84 -8.14
CA GLU A 276 -3.11 7.91 -7.75
C GLU A 276 -3.33 8.88 -6.59
N ARG A 277 -2.45 8.88 -5.58
CA ARG A 277 -2.52 9.80 -4.45
C ARG A 277 -2.43 11.25 -4.91
N LYS A 278 -1.48 11.57 -5.80
CA LYS A 278 -1.32 12.93 -6.35
C LYS A 278 -2.52 13.36 -7.18
N ARG A 279 -3.02 12.49 -8.06
CA ARG A 279 -4.23 12.76 -8.85
C ARG A 279 -5.44 13.07 -7.97
N ALA A 280 -5.67 12.26 -6.93
CA ALA A 280 -6.74 12.48 -5.98
C ALA A 280 -6.58 13.82 -5.23
N GLN A 281 -5.37 14.16 -4.82
CA GLN A 281 -5.07 15.42 -4.15
C GLN A 281 -5.26 16.64 -5.06
N GLU A 282 -4.85 16.56 -6.32
CA GLU A 282 -5.08 17.60 -7.31
C GLU A 282 -6.57 17.80 -7.57
N GLN A 283 -7.31 16.70 -7.76
CA GLN A 283 -8.76 16.75 -7.94
C GLN A 283 -9.48 17.39 -6.73
N GLN A 284 -9.08 17.02 -5.51
CA GLN A 284 -9.58 17.62 -4.29
C GLN A 284 -9.28 19.13 -4.24
N SER A 285 -8.06 19.54 -4.62
CA SER A 285 -7.66 20.94 -4.66
C SER A 285 -8.48 21.75 -5.67
N LEU A 286 -8.77 21.18 -6.84
CA LEU A 286 -9.65 21.80 -7.84
C LEU A 286 -11.06 21.98 -7.30
N LEU A 287 -11.65 20.96 -6.68
CA LEU A 287 -12.98 21.04 -6.07
C LEU A 287 -13.04 22.11 -4.97
N LEU A 288 -12.03 22.17 -4.11
CA LEU A 288 -11.97 23.19 -3.05
C LEU A 288 -11.89 24.61 -3.62
N ARG A 289 -11.12 24.81 -4.70
CA ARG A 289 -11.06 26.12 -5.39
C ARG A 289 -12.41 26.50 -5.99
N GLU A 290 -13.06 25.56 -6.66
CA GLU A 290 -14.40 25.79 -7.22
C GLU A 290 -15.42 26.12 -6.13
N MET A 291 -15.45 25.35 -5.02
CA MET A 291 -16.30 25.66 -3.86
C MET A 291 -16.04 27.04 -3.29
N SER A 292 -14.76 27.44 -3.15
CA SER A 292 -14.38 28.77 -2.66
C SER A 292 -14.90 29.88 -3.57
N HIS A 293 -14.84 29.69 -4.89
CA HIS A 293 -15.41 30.61 -5.86
C HIS A 293 -16.95 30.71 -5.74
N ARG A 294 -17.64 29.59 -5.61
CA ARG A 294 -19.09 29.57 -5.41
C ARG A 294 -19.51 30.25 -4.12
N VAL A 295 -18.82 30.00 -3.02
CA VAL A 295 -19.08 30.66 -1.71
C VAL A 295 -18.88 32.17 -1.82
N LYS A 296 -17.79 32.65 -2.44
CA LYS A 296 -17.58 34.09 -2.67
C LYS A 296 -18.71 34.73 -3.47
N ASN A 297 -19.18 34.07 -4.51
CA ASN A 297 -20.29 34.54 -5.33
C ASN A 297 -21.59 34.66 -4.52
N LEU A 298 -21.88 33.65 -3.69
CA LEU A 298 -23.05 33.67 -2.79
C LEU A 298 -22.99 34.84 -1.79
N PHE A 299 -21.86 35.10 -1.17
CA PHE A 299 -21.68 36.24 -0.28
C PHE A 299 -21.82 37.56 -0.99
N ALA A 300 -21.32 37.70 -2.22
CA ALA A 300 -21.49 38.93 -3.03
C ALA A 300 -22.97 39.17 -3.34
N VAL A 301 -23.74 38.14 -3.68
CA VAL A 301 -25.19 38.23 -3.91
C VAL A 301 -25.92 38.58 -2.61
N ALA A 302 -25.63 37.90 -1.50
CA ALA A 302 -26.24 38.19 -0.20
C ALA A 302 -25.98 39.67 0.24
N SER A 303 -24.74 40.11 0.11
CA SER A 303 -24.36 41.53 0.40
C SER A 303 -25.12 42.52 -0.49
N SER A 304 -25.28 42.18 -1.77
CA SER A 304 -26.06 43.01 -2.69
C SER A 304 -27.56 43.03 -2.29
N VAL A 305 -28.15 41.90 -1.91
CA VAL A 305 -29.52 41.82 -1.41
C VAL A 305 -29.71 42.70 -0.18
N VAL A 306 -28.79 42.62 0.81
CA VAL A 306 -28.86 43.44 2.02
C VAL A 306 -28.74 44.93 1.69
N THR A 307 -27.73 45.31 0.91
CA THR A 307 -27.47 46.71 0.55
C THR A 307 -28.60 47.36 -0.22
N LEU A 308 -29.17 46.59 -1.18
CA LEU A 308 -30.29 47.07 -1.97
C LEU A 308 -31.59 47.12 -1.14
N SER A 309 -31.81 46.17 -0.22
CA SER A 309 -32.97 46.17 0.67
C SER A 309 -32.95 47.35 1.65
N ALA A 310 -31.76 47.72 2.14
CA ALA A 310 -31.57 48.86 3.04
C ALA A 310 -31.96 50.23 2.39
N ARG A 311 -31.85 50.35 1.06
CA ARG A 311 -32.17 51.58 0.33
C ARG A 311 -33.67 51.76 0.08
N SER A 312 -34.45 50.67 0.19
CA SER A 312 -35.87 50.64 -0.20
C SER A 312 -36.84 50.39 0.96
N ALA A 313 -36.33 50.22 2.16
CA ALA A 313 -37.15 49.94 3.32
C ALA A 313 -37.27 51.16 4.23
N ASP A 314 -38.51 51.49 4.61
CA ASP A 314 -38.81 52.63 5.48
C ASP A 314 -38.52 52.35 6.97
N THR A 315 -38.52 51.07 7.37
CA THR A 315 -38.26 50.65 8.73
C THR A 315 -37.29 49.45 8.80
N PRO A 316 -36.55 49.25 9.89
CA PRO A 316 -35.69 48.07 10.07
C PRO A 316 -36.43 46.74 9.99
N GLU A 317 -37.69 46.70 10.44
CA GLU A 317 -38.55 45.49 10.42
C GLU A 317 -38.91 45.12 8.99
N ASN A 318 -39.28 46.13 8.15
CA ASN A 318 -39.56 45.93 6.73
C ASN A 318 -38.32 45.49 5.97
N MET A 319 -37.17 46.08 6.27
CA MET A 319 -35.89 45.63 5.74
C MET A 319 -35.59 44.15 6.08
N ALA A 320 -35.72 43.79 7.32
CA ALA A 320 -35.46 42.39 7.77
C ALA A 320 -36.39 41.38 7.08
N LYS A 321 -37.70 41.72 6.94
CA LYS A 321 -38.65 40.87 6.19
C LYS A 321 -38.27 40.73 4.74
N ALA A 322 -37.91 41.84 4.07
CA ALA A 322 -37.52 41.83 2.65
C ALA A 322 -36.24 41.02 2.41
N VAL A 323 -35.20 41.19 3.25
CA VAL A 323 -33.95 40.43 3.18
C VAL A 323 -34.23 38.93 3.36
N ARG A 324 -34.99 38.56 4.39
CA ARG A 324 -35.31 37.16 4.66
C ARG A 324 -36.06 36.52 3.47
N ALA A 325 -37.10 37.15 2.95
CA ALA A 325 -37.87 36.63 1.84
C ALA A 325 -37.00 36.39 0.58
N ARG A 326 -36.07 37.31 0.28
CA ARG A 326 -35.13 37.18 -0.84
C ARG A 326 -34.11 36.05 -0.62
N LEU A 327 -33.56 35.93 0.60
CA LEU A 327 -32.64 34.84 0.94
C LEU A 327 -33.33 33.47 0.89
N ASP A 328 -34.60 33.39 1.36
CA ASP A 328 -35.38 32.17 1.27
C ASP A 328 -35.66 31.78 -0.20
N ALA A 329 -35.97 32.75 -1.07
CA ALA A 329 -36.10 32.49 -2.51
C ALA A 329 -34.81 31.97 -3.13
N LEU A 330 -33.65 32.54 -2.75
CA LEU A 330 -32.32 32.08 -3.19
C LEU A 330 -32.05 30.65 -2.69
N THR A 331 -32.37 30.35 -1.44
CA THR A 331 -32.16 29.01 -0.86
C THR A 331 -32.98 27.97 -1.64
N ARG A 332 -34.28 28.22 -1.89
CA ARG A 332 -35.09 27.32 -2.71
C ARG A 332 -34.56 27.13 -4.12
N ALA A 333 -34.07 28.19 -4.75
CA ALA A 333 -33.48 28.12 -6.07
C ALA A 333 -32.15 27.30 -6.08
N GLN A 334 -31.33 27.45 -5.03
CA GLN A 334 -30.11 26.69 -4.87
C GLN A 334 -30.33 25.18 -4.64
N GLU A 335 -31.41 24.81 -3.98
CA GLU A 335 -31.77 23.42 -3.78
C GLU A 335 -32.01 22.67 -5.10
N LEU A 336 -32.52 23.39 -6.13
CA LEU A 336 -32.66 22.82 -7.47
C LEU A 336 -31.32 22.49 -8.15
N THR A 337 -30.24 23.19 -7.80
CA THR A 337 -28.93 22.99 -8.42
C THR A 337 -28.07 21.97 -7.68
N ARG A 338 -28.53 21.39 -6.56
CA ARG A 338 -27.79 20.35 -5.84
C ARG A 338 -27.84 19.03 -6.62
N PRO A 339 -26.68 18.45 -6.98
CA PRO A 339 -26.65 17.05 -7.43
C PRO A 339 -27.21 16.17 -6.32
N GLY A 340 -28.13 15.28 -6.65
CA GLY A 340 -28.79 14.41 -5.68
C GLY A 340 -27.79 13.60 -4.85
N LEU A 341 -27.82 13.76 -3.53
CA LEU A 341 -26.99 13.09 -2.52
C LEU A 341 -27.37 11.62 -2.29
N MET A 342 -28.20 11.01 -3.14
CA MET A 342 -28.57 9.60 -3.04
C MET A 342 -28.28 8.85 -4.34
N GLY A 343 -27.11 8.23 -4.38
CA GLY A 343 -26.80 6.87 -4.79
C GLY A 343 -27.36 6.29 -6.10
N THR A 344 -27.61 7.08 -7.14
CA THR A 344 -27.76 6.52 -8.49
C THR A 344 -26.94 7.36 -9.47
N PRO A 345 -26.05 6.76 -10.27
CA PRO A 345 -25.39 7.47 -11.35
C PRO A 345 -26.40 7.71 -12.45
N LYS A 346 -27.18 8.78 -12.35
CA LYS A 346 -27.86 9.31 -13.52
C LYS A 346 -26.83 9.99 -14.39
N LYS A 347 -26.67 9.47 -15.60
CA LYS A 347 -26.05 10.14 -16.74
C LYS A 347 -26.32 11.63 -16.63
N SER A 348 -25.25 12.44 -16.82
CA SER A 348 -25.25 13.88 -17.02
C SER A 348 -26.67 14.44 -17.29
N SER A 349 -27.43 14.71 -16.22
CA SER A 349 -28.68 15.48 -16.35
C SER A 349 -28.25 16.92 -16.47
N PRO A 350 -28.82 17.63 -17.43
CA PRO A 350 -28.58 19.05 -17.59
C PRO A 350 -29.02 19.77 -16.31
N ASP A 351 -28.38 20.86 -16.10
CA ASP A 351 -28.72 21.91 -15.20
C ASP A 351 -30.24 22.07 -15.00
N THR A 352 -30.64 22.64 -13.85
CA THR A 352 -32.02 23.01 -13.53
C THR A 352 -32.69 23.69 -14.71
N THR A 353 -33.97 23.37 -14.91
CA THR A 353 -34.75 23.99 -16.01
C THR A 353 -35.47 25.27 -15.57
N LEU A 354 -35.73 26.16 -16.51
CA LEU A 354 -36.49 27.37 -16.27
C LEU A 354 -37.88 27.07 -15.70
N GLN A 355 -38.57 26.04 -16.20
CA GLN A 355 -39.87 25.63 -15.71
C GLN A 355 -39.83 25.21 -14.24
N ALA A 356 -38.84 24.41 -13.84
CA ALA A 356 -38.62 23.98 -12.45
C ALA A 356 -38.36 25.16 -11.53
N LEU A 357 -37.53 26.11 -11.96
CA LEU A 357 -37.25 27.34 -11.22
C LEU A 357 -38.48 28.19 -11.02
N VAL A 358 -39.23 28.46 -12.07
CA VAL A 358 -40.50 29.24 -12.04
C VAL A 358 -41.47 28.61 -11.03
N ARG A 359 -41.74 27.32 -11.13
CA ARG A 359 -42.62 26.61 -10.18
C ARG A 359 -42.16 26.73 -8.73
N THR A 360 -40.84 26.58 -8.49
CA THR A 360 -40.27 26.66 -7.14
C THR A 360 -40.37 28.06 -6.55
N ILE A 361 -40.13 29.12 -7.34
CA ILE A 361 -40.20 30.50 -6.85
C ILE A 361 -41.63 30.95 -6.63
N LEU A 362 -42.54 30.54 -7.48
CA LEU A 362 -43.97 30.91 -7.37
C LEU A 362 -44.75 30.06 -6.35
N SER A 363 -44.22 28.94 -5.87
CA SER A 363 -44.90 28.03 -4.94
C SER A 363 -45.50 28.73 -3.67
N PRO A 364 -44.88 29.76 -3.06
CA PRO A 364 -45.49 30.43 -1.90
C PRO A 364 -46.71 31.27 -2.24
N TYR A 365 -46.94 31.57 -3.51
CA TYR A 365 -48.01 32.46 -3.98
C TYR A 365 -49.14 31.68 -4.66
N VAL A 366 -48.95 30.39 -4.94
CA VAL A 366 -49.88 29.58 -5.74
C VAL A 366 -50.04 28.20 -5.13
N ASP A 367 -51.30 27.82 -4.96
CA ASP A 367 -51.69 26.45 -4.62
C ASP A 367 -51.98 25.67 -5.92
N TRP A 368 -50.96 24.92 -6.39
CA TRP A 368 -51.04 24.14 -7.63
C TRP A 368 -52.07 22.99 -7.60
N SER A 369 -52.71 22.75 -6.44
CA SER A 369 -53.69 21.68 -6.28
C SER A 369 -55.14 22.14 -6.55
N LYS A 370 -55.39 23.45 -6.72
CA LYS A 370 -56.74 24.02 -6.92
C LYS A 370 -57.13 24.12 -8.39
N GLU A 371 -58.34 23.76 -8.73
CA GLU A 371 -58.92 23.82 -10.11
C GLU A 371 -58.94 25.22 -10.76
N ARG A 372 -58.86 26.30 -9.98
CA ARG A 372 -58.69 27.67 -10.50
C ARG A 372 -57.21 28.07 -10.36
N GLU A 373 -56.46 27.81 -11.40
CA GLU A 373 -55.05 28.26 -11.49
C GLU A 373 -55.01 29.78 -11.60
N ARG A 374 -54.59 30.45 -10.51
CA ARG A 374 -54.29 31.91 -10.53
C ARG A 374 -52.99 32.24 -11.26
N VAL A 375 -52.17 31.27 -11.57
CA VAL A 375 -50.96 31.41 -12.35
C VAL A 375 -50.87 30.30 -13.39
N SER A 376 -50.84 30.70 -14.65
CA SER A 376 -50.57 29.81 -15.76
C SER A 376 -49.13 29.94 -16.24
N ILE A 377 -48.51 28.81 -16.56
CA ILE A 377 -47.11 28.75 -17.00
C ILE A 377 -47.07 27.99 -18.33
N SER A 378 -46.52 28.61 -19.37
CA SER A 378 -46.35 27.98 -20.68
C SER A 378 -45.00 28.32 -21.31
N GLY A 379 -44.36 27.31 -21.90
CA GLY A 379 -43.09 27.48 -22.61
C GLY A 379 -42.29 26.18 -22.71
N PRO A 380 -41.31 26.13 -23.59
CA PRO A 380 -40.41 24.98 -23.71
C PRO A 380 -39.53 24.81 -22.47
N ASP A 381 -39.09 23.59 -22.24
CA ASP A 381 -38.16 23.34 -21.12
C ASP A 381 -36.75 23.80 -21.49
N VAL A 382 -36.28 24.88 -20.88
CA VAL A 382 -34.99 25.50 -21.15
C VAL A 382 -34.03 25.21 -20.01
N PRO A 383 -32.90 24.56 -20.26
CA PRO A 383 -31.84 24.34 -19.22
C PRO A 383 -31.20 25.66 -18.83
N ILE A 384 -30.96 25.84 -17.51
CA ILE A 384 -30.33 27.03 -16.94
C ILE A 384 -29.18 26.62 -16.01
N ALA A 385 -28.02 27.28 -16.14
CA ALA A 385 -26.87 27.03 -15.29
C ALA A 385 -27.01 27.71 -13.92
N GLY A 386 -26.22 27.20 -12.93
CA GLY A 386 -26.31 27.67 -11.54
C GLY A 386 -26.09 29.17 -11.34
N SER A 387 -25.30 29.82 -12.19
CA SER A 387 -25.08 31.28 -12.15
C SER A 387 -26.34 32.07 -12.58
N ALA A 388 -27.07 31.58 -13.56
CA ALA A 388 -28.31 32.19 -14.05
C ALA A 388 -29.49 31.93 -13.09
N VAL A 389 -29.54 30.77 -12.43
CA VAL A 389 -30.56 30.39 -11.45
C VAL A 389 -30.74 31.48 -10.38
N THR A 390 -29.62 31.95 -9.82
CA THR A 390 -29.61 33.00 -8.77
C THR A 390 -30.23 34.31 -9.24
N GLY A 391 -29.84 34.77 -10.40
CA GLY A 391 -30.40 36.02 -11.00
C GLY A 391 -31.90 35.91 -11.34
N LEU A 392 -32.25 34.84 -12.03
CA LEU A 392 -33.64 34.59 -12.40
C LEU A 392 -34.56 34.38 -11.18
N ALA A 393 -34.09 33.68 -10.14
CA ALA A 393 -34.80 33.50 -8.89
C ALA A 393 -35.18 34.81 -8.21
N LEU A 394 -34.21 35.71 -8.08
CA LEU A 394 -34.46 37.04 -7.51
C LEU A 394 -35.41 37.85 -8.37
N LEU A 395 -35.26 37.82 -9.69
CA LEU A 395 -36.12 38.53 -10.62
C LEU A 395 -37.57 38.06 -10.52
N LEU A 396 -37.78 36.76 -10.62
CA LEU A 396 -39.12 36.15 -10.51
C LEU A 396 -39.74 36.36 -9.13
N HIS A 397 -38.95 36.32 -8.06
CA HIS A 397 -39.41 36.64 -6.71
C HIS A 397 -39.90 38.06 -6.58
N GLU A 398 -39.17 39.04 -7.15
CA GLU A 398 -39.60 40.46 -7.15
C GLU A 398 -40.90 40.63 -7.96
N PHE A 399 -41.03 40.01 -9.14
CA PHE A 399 -42.25 40.04 -9.90
C PHE A 399 -43.44 39.50 -9.10
N ALA A 400 -43.25 38.28 -8.50
CA ALA A 400 -44.31 37.65 -7.68
C ALA A 400 -44.68 38.47 -6.44
N THR A 401 -43.66 39.07 -5.77
CA THR A 401 -43.88 39.90 -4.58
C THR A 401 -44.64 41.18 -4.94
N ASN A 402 -44.33 41.81 -6.08
CA ASN A 402 -45.04 43.00 -6.57
C ASN A 402 -46.47 42.65 -6.97
N ALA A 403 -46.67 41.56 -7.67
CA ALA A 403 -48.02 41.06 -8.00
C ALA A 403 -48.88 40.77 -6.76
N ALA A 404 -48.25 40.24 -5.69
CA ALA A 404 -48.96 39.98 -4.44
C ALA A 404 -49.26 41.21 -3.60
N LYS A 405 -48.43 42.26 -3.68
CA LYS A 405 -48.62 43.49 -2.90
C LYS A 405 -49.46 44.57 -3.62
N TYR A 406 -49.23 44.70 -4.90
CA TYR A 406 -49.76 45.83 -5.68
C TYR A 406 -50.48 45.41 -6.96
N GLY A 407 -50.28 44.20 -7.44
CA GLY A 407 -50.79 43.71 -8.72
C GLY A 407 -51.88 42.68 -8.63
N ALA A 408 -51.94 41.76 -9.62
CA ALA A 408 -53.01 40.84 -9.82
C ALA A 408 -53.27 39.90 -8.61
N LEU A 409 -52.21 39.44 -7.94
CA LEU A 409 -52.38 38.50 -6.80
C LEU A 409 -52.91 39.19 -5.53
N ALA A 410 -52.95 40.51 -5.45
CA ALA A 410 -53.60 41.26 -4.37
C ALA A 410 -55.13 41.17 -4.45
N SER A 411 -55.71 40.90 -5.64
CA SER A 411 -57.13 40.71 -5.87
C SER A 411 -57.53 39.23 -5.84
N PRO A 412 -58.70 38.87 -5.32
CA PRO A 412 -59.21 37.47 -5.32
C PRO A 412 -59.41 36.88 -6.73
N THR A 413 -59.68 37.72 -7.70
CA THR A 413 -59.99 37.36 -9.12
C THR A 413 -58.78 37.53 -10.04
N GLY A 414 -57.71 38.13 -9.55
CA GLY A 414 -56.52 38.40 -10.36
C GLY A 414 -55.72 37.15 -10.68
N CYS A 415 -55.14 37.18 -11.89
CA CYS A 415 -54.34 36.06 -12.41
C CYS A 415 -53.05 36.55 -13.11
N ILE A 416 -52.08 35.66 -13.19
CA ILE A 416 -50.80 35.86 -13.87
C ILE A 416 -50.69 34.83 -15.00
N HIS A 417 -50.26 35.29 -16.19
CA HIS A 417 -49.86 34.44 -17.29
C HIS A 417 -48.34 34.64 -17.52
N LEU A 418 -47.58 33.56 -17.42
CA LEU A 418 -46.13 33.54 -17.64
C LEU A 418 -45.82 32.64 -18.81
N ASP A 419 -45.45 33.25 -19.92
CA ASP A 419 -45.15 32.57 -21.16
C ASP A 419 -43.70 32.83 -21.55
N TRP A 420 -43.03 31.85 -22.12
CA TRP A 420 -41.71 32.08 -22.74
C TRP A 420 -41.55 31.28 -24.02
N PHE A 421 -40.70 31.83 -24.86
CA PHE A 421 -40.28 31.23 -26.12
C PHE A 421 -38.75 31.27 -26.21
N ALA A 422 -38.15 30.24 -26.81
CA ALA A 422 -36.71 30.14 -27.01
C ALA A 422 -36.43 29.74 -28.49
N ASP A 423 -35.75 30.58 -29.23
CA ASP A 423 -35.40 30.36 -30.64
C ASP A 423 -33.98 29.81 -30.83
N GLY A 424 -33.29 29.38 -29.77
CA GLY A 424 -31.89 28.91 -29.77
C GLY A 424 -30.83 30.02 -29.63
N ARG A 425 -31.22 31.30 -29.79
CA ARG A 425 -30.35 32.47 -29.55
C ARG A 425 -30.80 33.30 -28.36
N GLU A 426 -32.08 33.55 -28.27
CA GLU A 426 -32.73 34.37 -27.23
C GLU A 426 -33.82 33.61 -26.50
N LEU A 427 -33.96 33.85 -25.20
CA LEU A 427 -35.14 33.54 -24.41
C LEU A 427 -35.98 34.82 -24.31
N ALA A 428 -37.20 34.81 -24.82
CA ALA A 428 -38.19 35.86 -24.63
C ALA A 428 -39.24 35.37 -23.61
N LEU A 429 -39.32 36.03 -22.46
CA LEU A 429 -40.28 35.73 -21.40
C LEU A 429 -41.25 36.88 -21.23
N THR A 430 -42.54 36.57 -21.16
CA THR A 430 -43.61 37.53 -20.94
C THR A 430 -44.35 37.18 -19.65
N TRP A 431 -44.39 38.13 -18.74
CA TRP A 431 -45.18 38.08 -17.50
C TRP A 431 -46.34 39.03 -17.65
N LYS A 432 -47.57 38.52 -17.51
CA LYS A 432 -48.82 39.28 -17.74
C LYS A 432 -49.71 39.18 -16.52
N GLU A 433 -50.12 40.31 -15.98
CA GLU A 433 -51.06 40.43 -14.85
C GLU A 433 -52.42 40.92 -15.31
N HIS A 434 -53.49 40.28 -14.85
CA HIS A 434 -54.89 40.65 -15.15
C HIS A 434 -55.74 40.63 -13.90
N GLY A 435 -56.77 41.47 -13.84
CA GLY A 435 -57.74 41.47 -12.77
C GLY A 435 -57.26 41.94 -11.41
N GLY A 436 -56.12 42.63 -11.40
CA GLY A 436 -55.62 43.34 -10.23
C GLY A 436 -56.32 44.68 -9.98
N PRO A 437 -55.83 45.47 -8.97
CA PRO A 437 -56.21 46.84 -8.77
C PRO A 437 -55.93 47.69 -10.02
N ALA A 438 -56.82 48.68 -10.32
CA ALA A 438 -56.59 49.58 -11.43
C ALA A 438 -55.28 50.32 -11.28
N VAL A 439 -54.49 50.42 -12.37
CA VAL A 439 -53.17 51.06 -12.38
C VAL A 439 -53.26 52.33 -13.23
N ASP A 440 -53.04 53.47 -12.60
CA ASP A 440 -53.06 54.81 -13.26
C ASP A 440 -51.80 55.14 -14.07
N GLY A 441 -50.92 54.16 -14.28
CA GLY A 441 -49.64 54.31 -15.02
C GLY A 441 -48.40 53.89 -14.25
N PRO A 442 -47.21 54.16 -14.79
CA PRO A 442 -45.93 53.79 -14.13
C PRO A 442 -45.78 54.55 -12.82
N PRO A 443 -45.24 53.91 -11.74
CA PRO A 443 -44.96 54.57 -10.48
C PRO A 443 -43.95 55.71 -10.69
N GLN A 444 -44.14 56.87 -9.98
CA GLN A 444 -43.31 58.04 -10.10
C GLN A 444 -41.87 57.82 -9.63
N ASP A 445 -41.66 56.92 -8.67
CA ASP A 445 -40.36 56.53 -8.16
C ASP A 445 -39.96 55.12 -8.59
N GLU A 446 -38.71 54.97 -9.03
CA GLU A 446 -38.14 53.66 -9.39
C GLU A 446 -37.87 52.85 -8.13
N GLY A 447 -38.77 51.94 -7.77
CA GLY A 447 -38.65 51.09 -6.61
C GLY A 447 -37.50 50.03 -6.75
N PHE A 448 -37.15 49.40 -5.64
CA PHE A 448 -36.09 48.37 -5.54
C PHE A 448 -36.19 47.30 -6.64
N GLY A 449 -37.35 46.70 -6.88
CA GLY A 449 -37.57 45.66 -7.87
C GLY A 449 -37.19 46.08 -9.29
N SER A 450 -37.42 47.38 -9.65
CA SER A 450 -37.06 47.92 -10.96
C SER A 450 -35.53 48.03 -11.11
N MET A 451 -34.87 48.50 -10.07
CA MET A 451 -33.41 48.67 -10.05
C MET A 451 -32.68 47.31 -10.06
N LEU A 452 -33.19 46.35 -9.29
CA LEU A 452 -32.67 44.97 -9.26
C LEU A 452 -32.86 44.31 -10.63
N ALA A 453 -34.07 44.42 -11.21
CA ALA A 453 -34.40 43.82 -12.51
C ALA A 453 -33.48 44.37 -13.61
N ARG A 454 -33.24 45.69 -13.64
CA ARG A 454 -32.32 46.32 -14.58
C ARG A 454 -30.89 45.82 -14.40
N ARG A 455 -30.41 45.71 -13.15
CA ARG A 455 -29.04 45.23 -12.85
C ARG A 455 -28.85 43.77 -13.25
N ILE A 456 -29.78 42.92 -13.00
CA ILE A 456 -29.73 41.48 -13.36
C ILE A 456 -29.85 41.34 -14.89
N VAL A 457 -30.88 41.92 -15.49
CA VAL A 457 -31.17 41.70 -16.91
C VAL A 457 -30.09 42.36 -17.80
N SER A 458 -29.83 43.65 -17.62
CA SER A 458 -28.85 44.33 -18.47
C SER A 458 -27.40 44.11 -18.03
N GLY A 459 -27.14 44.04 -16.72
CA GLY A 459 -25.76 43.87 -16.20
C GLY A 459 -25.25 42.46 -16.23
N GLN A 460 -26.06 41.47 -15.77
CA GLN A 460 -25.62 40.08 -15.67
C GLN A 460 -25.91 39.32 -16.97
N PHE A 461 -27.13 39.46 -17.52
CA PHE A 461 -27.55 38.67 -18.69
C PHE A 461 -27.30 39.37 -20.02
N GLY A 462 -27.03 40.69 -20.02
CA GLY A 462 -26.93 41.44 -21.27
C GLY A 462 -28.22 41.52 -22.07
N GLY A 463 -29.33 41.34 -21.39
CA GLY A 463 -30.65 41.33 -21.98
C GLY A 463 -31.38 42.67 -21.88
N ARG A 464 -32.67 42.64 -22.24
CA ARG A 464 -33.58 43.81 -22.23
C ARG A 464 -34.80 43.49 -21.40
N LEU A 465 -35.33 44.51 -20.70
CA LEU A 465 -36.57 44.44 -19.94
C LEU A 465 -37.42 45.68 -20.26
N SER A 466 -38.70 45.45 -20.67
CA SER A 466 -39.69 46.50 -20.80
C SER A 466 -40.91 46.22 -19.94
N ARG A 467 -41.69 47.25 -19.62
CA ARG A 467 -42.93 47.16 -18.85
C ARG A 467 -43.98 48.03 -19.53
N ASP A 468 -45.10 47.40 -19.79
CA ASP A 468 -46.24 48.06 -20.38
C ASP A 468 -47.40 48.07 -19.34
N TRP A 469 -47.82 49.30 -19.00
CA TRP A 469 -48.85 49.52 -18.01
C TRP A 469 -50.15 49.83 -18.76
N THR A 470 -51.17 49.02 -18.53
CA THR A 470 -52.49 49.22 -19.13
C THR A 470 -53.56 49.24 -18.02
N PRO A 471 -54.81 49.79 -18.29
CA PRO A 471 -55.83 49.73 -17.29
C PRO A 471 -56.26 48.31 -16.86
N GLU A 472 -55.93 47.30 -17.68
CA GLU A 472 -56.24 45.87 -17.44
C GLU A 472 -55.13 45.20 -16.59
N GLY A 473 -53.94 45.80 -16.45
CA GLY A 473 -52.81 45.28 -15.66
C GLY A 473 -51.43 45.59 -16.21
N LEU A 474 -50.43 44.92 -15.68
CA LEU A 474 -49.02 45.06 -16.04
C LEU A 474 -48.55 43.92 -16.95
N THR A 475 -47.85 44.26 -18.03
CA THR A 475 -47.12 43.29 -18.84
C THR A 475 -45.61 43.58 -18.75
N ILE A 476 -44.82 42.58 -18.47
CA ILE A 476 -43.36 42.65 -18.42
C ILE A 476 -42.79 41.77 -19.53
N HIS A 477 -41.98 42.32 -20.37
CA HIS A 477 -41.25 41.60 -21.41
C HIS A 477 -39.77 41.56 -21.05
N LEU A 478 -39.22 40.34 -20.99
CA LEU A 478 -37.83 40.04 -20.74
C LEU A 478 -37.23 39.31 -21.93
N SER A 479 -36.11 39.79 -22.46
CA SER A 479 -35.33 39.12 -23.50
C SER A 479 -33.90 38.97 -23.03
N VAL A 480 -33.37 37.71 -23.06
CA VAL A 480 -31.99 37.41 -22.64
C VAL A 480 -31.34 36.39 -23.57
N PRO A 481 -30.05 36.56 -23.91
CA PRO A 481 -29.33 35.59 -24.71
C PRO A 481 -29.25 34.23 -24.01
N ILE A 482 -29.61 33.12 -24.70
CA ILE A 482 -29.60 31.77 -24.14
C ILE A 482 -28.20 31.33 -23.64
N GLU A 483 -27.14 31.73 -24.35
CA GLU A 483 -25.76 31.43 -23.94
C GLU A 483 -25.35 32.03 -22.57
N ARG A 484 -26.06 33.04 -22.10
CA ARG A 484 -25.92 33.62 -20.75
C ARG A 484 -26.69 32.87 -19.68
N LEU A 485 -27.64 32.04 -20.08
CA LEU A 485 -28.37 31.16 -19.17
C LEU A 485 -27.70 29.79 -19.02
N ALA A 486 -26.90 29.38 -19.99
CA ALA A 486 -26.24 28.08 -20.02
C ALA A 486 -24.78 28.09 -19.42
N LYS A 487 -24.32 29.27 -18.99
CA LYS A 487 -22.98 29.47 -18.37
C LYS A 487 -23.11 29.57 -16.84
#